data_548211fa2f52ad646eca0bf54527fd14
#
_entry.id   548211fa2f52ad646eca0bf54527fd14
#
_cell.length_a   1.000
_cell.length_b   1.000
_cell.length_c   1.000
_cell.angle_alpha   90.00
_cell.angle_beta   90.00
_cell.angle_gamma   90.00
#
_symmetry.space_group_name_H-M   'P 1'
#
loop_
_entity.id
_entity.type
_entity.pdbx_description
1 polymer ?
#
loop_
_entity_poly.entity_id
_entity_poly.type
_entity_poly.pdbx_seq_one_letter_code
_entity_poly.pdbx_strand_id
1 'polypeptide(L)'
;AIDEGVIDVTAAPEEAVRRIRGGEMGMIFQDPMTSLNPAVTVGEQIAESLRLHRYGGQKPDNWRNGIREILPKIGGRSGDEEVMAEVVEMLREVGIPEAQARLDDYPHEFSGGMRQRAVIAMMLACDPEFLICDEPTTALDVTIQAQILELLRDLQAEHGLSIIFITHDMGVIAEIADRVNVMYAGEIVEQA
;
A
#
# COMPACT_ATOMS: atom_id res chain seq x y z
N ALA A 1 11.23 26.56 12.03
CA ALA A 1 11.60 27.12 10.74
C ALA A 1 11.61 25.97 9.75
N ILE A 2 10.72 25.99 8.79
CA ILE A 2 10.68 25.03 7.69
C ILE A 2 11.70 25.54 6.69
N ASP A 3 12.80 24.81 6.53
CA ASP A 3 13.68 25.00 5.37
C ASP A 3 12.87 24.66 4.13
N GLU A 4 13.03 25.44 3.04
CA GLU A 4 12.23 25.26 1.83
C GLU A 4 12.32 23.80 1.35
N GLY A 5 11.22 23.04 1.52
CA GLY A 5 11.07 21.66 1.05
C GLY A 5 11.19 20.56 2.11
N VAL A 6 11.42 20.86 3.39
CA VAL A 6 11.46 19.85 4.47
C VAL A 6 10.35 20.10 5.47
N ILE A 7 9.48 19.09 5.66
CA ILE A 7 8.43 19.11 6.69
C ILE A 7 8.87 18.23 7.85
N ASP A 8 9.02 18.81 9.05
CA ASP A 8 9.16 18.04 10.28
C ASP A 8 7.78 17.48 10.67
N VAL A 9 7.57 16.20 10.37
CA VAL A 9 6.28 15.51 10.59
C VAL A 9 5.93 15.45 12.08
N THR A 10 6.92 15.49 12.98
CA THR A 10 6.69 15.43 14.44
C THR A 10 6.22 16.77 15.02
N ALA A 11 6.58 17.86 14.37
CA ALA A 11 6.24 19.22 14.77
C ALA A 11 5.14 19.86 13.90
N ALA A 12 4.74 19.18 12.81
CA ALA A 12 3.75 19.69 11.87
C ALA A 12 2.34 19.72 12.48
N PRO A 13 1.49 20.70 12.09
CA PRO A 13 0.08 20.70 12.47
C PRO A 13 -0.63 19.42 11.97
N GLU A 14 -1.59 18.93 12.76
CA GLU A 14 -2.35 17.68 12.43
C GLU A 14 -2.95 17.70 11.02
N GLU A 15 -3.42 18.85 10.55
CA GLU A 15 -3.98 18.99 9.20
C GLU A 15 -2.92 18.77 8.10
N ALA A 16 -1.68 19.21 8.31
CA ALA A 16 -0.57 18.98 7.38
C ALA A 16 -0.16 17.50 7.38
N VAL A 17 -0.05 16.90 8.57
CA VAL A 17 0.25 15.48 8.73
C VAL A 17 -0.83 14.60 8.08
N ARG A 18 -2.11 14.99 8.22
CA ARG A 18 -3.23 14.27 7.63
C ARG A 18 -3.20 14.25 6.09
N ARG A 19 -2.68 15.31 5.45
CA ARG A 19 -2.51 15.35 3.99
C ARG A 19 -1.43 14.39 3.51
N ILE A 20 -0.35 14.25 4.28
CA ILE A 20 0.76 13.34 3.98
C ILE A 20 0.35 11.89 4.21
N ARG A 21 -0.35 11.60 5.31
CA ARG A 21 -0.84 10.26 5.63
C ARG A 21 -1.88 9.80 4.62
N GLY A 22 -1.59 8.68 3.96
CA GLY A 22 -2.48 8.08 2.97
C GLY A 22 -2.49 8.75 1.60
N GLY A 23 -1.83 9.90 1.43
CA GLY A 23 -1.58 10.52 0.13
C GLY A 23 -0.14 10.25 -0.31
N GLU A 24 0.81 10.94 0.32
CA GLU A 24 2.24 10.83 -0.03
C GLU A 24 2.94 9.66 0.71
N MET A 25 2.40 9.24 1.87
CA MET A 25 3.01 8.23 2.74
C MET A 25 2.01 7.15 3.11
N GLY A 26 2.31 5.90 2.73
CA GLY A 26 1.60 4.70 3.16
C GLY A 26 2.32 4.00 4.33
N MET A 27 1.57 3.21 5.12
CA MET A 27 2.14 2.38 6.18
C MET A 27 1.50 0.99 6.19
N ILE A 28 2.34 -0.04 6.17
CA ILE A 28 1.97 -1.44 6.33
C ILE A 28 2.38 -1.86 7.74
N PHE A 29 1.39 -2.25 8.55
CA PHE A 29 1.59 -2.69 9.93
C PHE A 29 1.90 -4.19 10.01
N GLN A 30 2.48 -4.60 11.13
CA GLN A 30 2.92 -5.95 11.44
C GLN A 30 1.80 -7.01 11.28
N ASP A 31 0.56 -6.69 11.64
CA ASP A 31 -0.56 -7.62 11.57
C ASP A 31 -1.60 -7.15 10.53
N PRO A 32 -1.70 -7.84 9.38
CA PRO A 32 -2.69 -7.50 8.35
C PRO A 32 -4.14 -7.66 8.83
N MET A 33 -4.38 -8.46 9.90
CA MET A 33 -5.72 -8.63 10.47
C MET A 33 -6.22 -7.37 11.19
N THR A 34 -5.31 -6.54 11.69
CA THR A 34 -5.67 -5.27 12.32
C THR A 34 -5.88 -4.15 11.30
N SER A 35 -5.35 -4.32 10.08
CA SER A 35 -5.44 -3.34 8.99
C SER A 35 -6.71 -3.51 8.15
N LEU A 36 -7.28 -4.72 8.08
CA LEU A 36 -8.49 -5.02 7.32
C LEU A 36 -9.71 -5.11 8.24
N ASN A 37 -10.80 -4.45 7.85
CA ASN A 37 -12.09 -4.58 8.54
C ASN A 37 -12.74 -5.93 8.20
N PRO A 38 -12.95 -6.85 9.18
CA PRO A 38 -13.49 -8.18 8.91
C PRO A 38 -14.96 -8.19 8.43
N ALA A 39 -15.68 -7.09 8.59
CA ALA A 39 -17.09 -6.96 8.22
C ALA A 39 -17.33 -6.31 6.85
N VAL A 40 -16.26 -5.94 6.14
CA VAL A 40 -16.30 -5.30 4.82
C VAL A 40 -15.51 -6.15 3.83
N THR A 41 -15.98 -6.27 2.61
CA THR A 41 -15.27 -7.03 1.56
C THR A 41 -13.93 -6.39 1.22
N VAL A 42 -12.98 -7.19 0.75
CA VAL A 42 -11.64 -6.69 0.41
C VAL A 42 -11.70 -5.67 -0.74
N GLY A 43 -12.52 -5.93 -1.76
CA GLY A 43 -12.71 -5.01 -2.86
C GLY A 43 -13.23 -3.64 -2.43
N GLU A 44 -14.20 -3.60 -1.52
CA GLU A 44 -14.76 -2.33 -1.04
C GLU A 44 -13.77 -1.54 -0.18
N GLN A 45 -12.91 -2.19 0.62
CA GLN A 45 -11.89 -1.51 1.41
C GLN A 45 -10.82 -0.85 0.53
N ILE A 46 -10.40 -1.50 -0.54
CA ILE A 46 -9.46 -0.92 -1.52
C ILE A 46 -10.15 0.22 -2.28
N ALA A 47 -11.41 0.02 -2.69
CA ALA A 47 -12.21 1.04 -3.37
C ALA A 47 -12.42 2.30 -2.50
N GLU A 48 -12.60 2.13 -1.19
CA GLU A 48 -12.68 3.24 -0.24
C GLU A 48 -11.38 4.05 -0.20
N SER A 49 -10.22 3.38 -0.17
CA SER A 49 -8.92 4.04 -0.23
C SER A 49 -8.74 4.85 -1.52
N LEU A 50 -9.10 4.29 -2.67
CA LEU A 50 -9.10 4.99 -3.95
C LEU A 50 -10.00 6.23 -3.93
N ARG A 51 -11.25 6.09 -3.44
CA ARG A 51 -12.20 7.20 -3.37
C ARG A 51 -11.73 8.33 -2.47
N LEU A 52 -11.12 8.02 -1.33
CA LEU A 52 -10.67 9.01 -0.34
C LEU A 52 -9.40 9.73 -0.78
N HIS A 53 -8.40 9.00 -1.28
CA HIS A 53 -7.06 9.53 -1.48
C HIS A 53 -6.81 9.96 -2.93
N ARG A 54 -7.21 9.16 -3.89
CA ARG A 54 -6.98 9.47 -5.30
C ARG A 54 -8.06 10.38 -5.89
N TYR A 55 -9.30 10.23 -5.43
CA TYR A 55 -10.43 11.01 -5.93
C TYR A 55 -10.93 12.08 -4.93
N GLY A 56 -10.24 12.25 -3.77
CA GLY A 56 -10.51 13.33 -2.80
C GLY A 56 -11.95 13.38 -2.29
N GLY A 57 -12.66 12.25 -2.27
CA GLY A 57 -14.09 12.20 -1.95
C GLY A 57 -15.01 12.82 -3.01
N GLN A 58 -14.45 13.50 -3.99
CA GLN A 58 -15.15 14.02 -5.18
C GLN A 58 -14.39 13.52 -6.42
N LYS A 59 -15.11 12.95 -7.38
CA LYS A 59 -14.52 12.54 -8.66
C LYS A 59 -13.95 13.77 -9.37
N PRO A 60 -12.65 13.81 -9.72
CA PRO A 60 -12.11 14.89 -10.54
C PRO A 60 -12.84 14.89 -11.90
N ASP A 61 -13.20 16.06 -12.43
CA ASP A 61 -13.88 16.18 -13.72
C ASP A 61 -13.10 15.57 -14.90
N ASN A 62 -11.81 15.32 -14.72
CA ASN A 62 -10.87 14.80 -15.74
C ASN A 62 -10.33 13.39 -15.44
N TRP A 63 -10.74 12.73 -14.36
CA TRP A 63 -10.28 11.39 -14.00
C TRP A 63 -10.55 10.33 -15.08
N ARG A 64 -11.58 10.53 -15.89
CA ARG A 64 -11.92 9.67 -17.03
C ARG A 64 -10.87 9.62 -18.13
N ASN A 65 -9.97 10.60 -18.20
CA ASN A 65 -9.06 10.74 -19.34
C ASN A 65 -7.79 9.89 -19.19
N GLY A 66 -7.29 9.66 -17.96
CA GLY A 66 -6.11 8.84 -17.71
C GLY A 66 -6.39 7.32 -17.80
N ILE A 67 -7.53 6.89 -17.22
CA ILE A 67 -7.91 5.46 -17.19
C ILE A 67 -8.47 4.99 -18.55
N ARG A 68 -9.01 5.90 -19.38
CA ARG A 68 -9.54 5.57 -20.71
C ARG A 68 -8.50 5.02 -21.70
N GLU A 69 -7.23 5.31 -21.49
CA GLU A 69 -6.15 4.78 -22.34
C GLU A 69 -5.75 3.34 -21.95
N ILE A 70 -6.01 2.94 -20.70
CA ILE A 70 -5.60 1.64 -20.16
C ILE A 70 -6.74 0.61 -20.20
N LEU A 71 -8.00 1.05 -20.02
CA LEU A 71 -9.16 0.15 -20.08
C LEU A 71 -9.78 0.12 -21.48
N PRO A 72 -9.98 -1.06 -22.09
CA PRO A 72 -10.74 -1.17 -23.32
C PRO A 72 -12.15 -0.60 -23.12
N LYS A 73 -12.61 0.19 -24.10
CA LYS A 73 -13.91 0.88 -24.14
C LYS A 73 -15.06 -0.04 -23.70
N ILE A 74 -15.38 -0.03 -22.43
CA ILE A 74 -16.57 -0.66 -21.90
C ILE A 74 -17.58 0.47 -21.71
N GLY A 75 -18.61 0.48 -22.55
CA GLY A 75 -19.56 1.57 -22.61
C GLY A 75 -20.36 1.75 -21.33
N GLY A 76 -20.57 3.01 -20.92
CA GLY A 76 -21.67 3.44 -20.05
C GLY A 76 -21.64 2.96 -18.60
N ARG A 77 -20.48 2.65 -18.01
CA ARG A 77 -20.39 2.25 -16.61
C ARG A 77 -20.55 3.41 -15.64
N SER A 78 -21.21 3.17 -14.51
CA SER A 78 -21.26 4.11 -13.40
C SER A 78 -19.86 4.28 -12.80
N GLY A 79 -19.60 5.40 -12.14
CA GLY A 79 -18.28 5.63 -11.56
C GLY A 79 -17.82 4.59 -10.53
N ASP A 80 -18.75 3.84 -9.93
CA ASP A 80 -18.42 2.74 -9.03
C ASP A 80 -17.88 1.53 -9.79
N GLU A 81 -18.38 1.23 -10.98
CA GLU A 81 -17.86 0.15 -11.83
C GLU A 81 -16.42 0.44 -12.29
N GLU A 82 -16.06 1.71 -12.53
CA GLU A 82 -14.72 2.10 -12.93
C GLU A 82 -13.74 1.99 -11.75
N VAL A 83 -14.14 2.41 -10.54
CA VAL A 83 -13.36 2.21 -9.32
C VAL A 83 -13.12 0.71 -9.07
N MET A 84 -14.16 -0.11 -9.17
CA MET A 84 -14.02 -1.55 -8.96
C MET A 84 -13.16 -2.22 -10.04
N ALA A 85 -13.16 -1.73 -11.27
CA ALA A 85 -12.24 -2.21 -12.30
C ALA A 85 -10.78 -1.89 -11.95
N GLU A 86 -10.50 -0.71 -11.41
CA GLU A 86 -9.16 -0.33 -10.93
C GLU A 86 -8.73 -1.19 -9.73
N VAL A 87 -9.64 -1.48 -8.80
CA VAL A 87 -9.39 -2.43 -7.69
C VAL A 87 -8.97 -3.81 -8.21
N VAL A 88 -9.61 -4.31 -9.27
CA VAL A 88 -9.23 -5.60 -9.88
C VAL A 88 -7.81 -5.56 -10.41
N GLU A 89 -7.42 -4.48 -11.09
CA GLU A 89 -6.05 -4.35 -11.60
C GLU A 89 -5.03 -4.30 -10.44
N MET A 90 -5.31 -3.57 -9.37
CA MET A 90 -4.46 -3.54 -8.18
C MET A 90 -4.33 -4.92 -7.51
N LEU A 91 -5.42 -5.68 -7.41
CA LEU A 91 -5.38 -7.04 -6.89
C LEU A 91 -4.55 -7.97 -7.78
N ARG A 92 -4.56 -7.76 -9.11
CA ARG A 92 -3.72 -8.50 -10.06
C ARG A 92 -2.26 -8.12 -9.90
N GLU A 93 -1.96 -6.85 -9.80
CA GLU A 93 -0.63 -6.29 -9.61
C GLU A 93 0.07 -6.87 -8.37
N VAL A 94 -0.64 -6.96 -7.24
CA VAL A 94 -0.11 -7.61 -6.04
C VAL A 94 -0.16 -9.15 -6.10
N GLY A 95 -0.58 -9.75 -7.21
CA GLY A 95 -0.57 -11.19 -7.43
C GLY A 95 -1.68 -11.95 -6.69
N ILE A 96 -2.86 -11.35 -6.50
CA ILE A 96 -4.06 -12.07 -6.01
C ILE A 96 -4.64 -12.88 -7.17
N PRO A 97 -4.75 -14.21 -7.04
CA PRO A 97 -5.33 -15.06 -8.09
C PRO A 97 -6.84 -14.80 -8.21
N GLU A 98 -7.37 -14.88 -9.43
CA GLU A 98 -8.80 -14.69 -9.72
C GLU A 98 -9.36 -13.37 -9.16
N ALA A 99 -8.59 -12.27 -9.26
CA ALA A 99 -8.86 -10.98 -8.65
C ALA A 99 -10.32 -10.51 -8.78
N GLN A 100 -10.93 -10.65 -9.97
CA GLN A 100 -12.32 -10.28 -10.21
C GLN A 100 -13.31 -11.07 -9.33
N ALA A 101 -13.07 -12.35 -9.09
CA ALA A 101 -13.93 -13.20 -8.26
C ALA A 101 -13.75 -12.91 -6.77
N ARG A 102 -12.62 -12.32 -6.39
CA ARG A 102 -12.25 -12.03 -5.00
C ARG A 102 -12.73 -10.68 -4.48
N LEU A 103 -13.35 -9.84 -5.31
CA LEU A 103 -13.83 -8.52 -4.89
C LEU A 103 -14.82 -8.57 -3.72
N ASP A 104 -15.71 -9.57 -3.76
CA ASP A 104 -16.78 -9.75 -2.76
C ASP A 104 -16.37 -10.64 -1.58
N ASP A 105 -15.14 -11.17 -1.58
CA ASP A 105 -14.63 -11.98 -0.49
C ASP A 105 -14.27 -11.11 0.73
N TYR A 106 -14.49 -11.64 1.91
CA TYR A 106 -14.10 -11.02 3.17
C TYR A 106 -12.68 -11.38 3.58
N PRO A 107 -12.02 -10.58 4.45
CA PRO A 107 -10.65 -10.86 4.89
C PRO A 107 -10.44 -12.27 5.48
N HIS A 108 -11.43 -12.85 6.11
CA HIS A 108 -11.34 -14.21 6.70
C HIS A 108 -11.31 -15.33 5.66
N GLU A 109 -11.74 -15.06 4.42
CA GLU A 109 -11.69 -16.00 3.29
C GLU A 109 -10.32 -16.00 2.59
N PHE A 110 -9.46 -15.01 2.89
CA PHE A 110 -8.12 -14.89 2.36
C PHE A 110 -7.10 -15.65 3.24
N SER A 111 -6.09 -16.26 2.61
CA SER A 111 -4.90 -16.76 3.33
C SER A 111 -4.10 -15.59 3.93
N GLY A 112 -3.15 -15.88 4.85
CA GLY A 112 -2.29 -14.86 5.44
C GLY A 112 -1.54 -14.02 4.40
N GLY A 113 -0.93 -14.69 3.42
CA GLY A 113 -0.24 -14.02 2.32
C GLY A 113 -1.18 -13.21 1.41
N MET A 114 -2.40 -13.68 1.16
CA MET A 114 -3.38 -12.92 0.39
C MET A 114 -3.86 -11.68 1.14
N ARG A 115 -4.04 -11.75 2.46
CA ARG A 115 -4.38 -10.58 3.28
C ARG A 115 -3.27 -9.53 3.23
N GLN A 116 -2.01 -9.95 3.33
CA GLN A 116 -0.86 -9.06 3.22
C GLN A 116 -0.81 -8.37 1.86
N ARG A 117 -1.03 -9.12 0.77
CA ARG A 117 -1.13 -8.57 -0.58
C ARG A 117 -2.29 -7.58 -0.73
N ALA A 118 -3.44 -7.86 -0.12
CA ALA A 118 -4.59 -6.95 -0.12
C ALA A 118 -4.29 -5.64 0.65
N VAL A 119 -3.57 -5.70 1.79
CA VAL A 119 -3.11 -4.52 2.52
C VAL A 119 -2.12 -3.71 1.67
N ILE A 120 -1.20 -4.37 0.96
CA ILE A 120 -0.28 -3.70 0.02
C ILE A 120 -1.08 -3.00 -1.09
N ALA A 121 -2.05 -3.69 -1.72
CA ALA A 121 -2.92 -3.09 -2.74
C ALA A 121 -3.67 -1.86 -2.20
N MET A 122 -4.20 -1.93 -0.97
CA MET A 122 -4.88 -0.81 -0.32
C MET A 122 -3.96 0.39 -0.10
N MET A 123 -2.66 0.16 0.20
CA MET A 123 -1.68 1.25 0.32
C MET A 123 -1.31 1.83 -1.04
N LEU A 124 -1.14 0.99 -2.08
CA LEU A 124 -0.87 1.44 -3.45
C LEU A 124 -2.03 2.24 -4.05
N ALA A 125 -3.27 1.95 -3.64
CA ALA A 125 -4.46 2.71 -4.04
C ALA A 125 -4.34 4.21 -3.72
N CYS A 126 -3.50 4.56 -2.76
CA CYS A 126 -3.22 5.95 -2.37
C CYS A 126 -2.16 6.63 -3.24
N ASP A 127 -1.49 5.89 -4.14
CA ASP A 127 -0.37 6.35 -4.99
C ASP A 127 0.75 7.03 -4.17
N PRO A 128 1.29 6.36 -3.13
CA PRO A 128 2.24 6.96 -2.21
C PRO A 128 3.63 7.10 -2.85
N GLU A 129 4.37 8.15 -2.51
CA GLU A 129 5.80 8.28 -2.85
C GLU A 129 6.69 7.53 -1.86
N PHE A 130 6.16 7.28 -0.65
CA PHE A 130 6.90 6.73 0.46
C PHE A 130 6.10 5.65 1.21
N LEU A 131 6.71 4.50 1.48
CA LEU A 131 6.08 3.38 2.17
C LEU A 131 6.88 2.99 3.42
N ILE A 132 6.21 2.92 4.57
CA ILE A 132 6.77 2.38 5.80
C ILE A 132 6.23 0.96 5.97
N CYS A 133 7.12 -0.02 6.05
CA CYS A 133 6.80 -1.42 6.29
C CYS A 133 7.28 -1.82 7.69
N ASP A 134 6.36 -1.93 8.64
CA ASP A 134 6.66 -2.31 10.02
C ASP A 134 6.44 -3.81 10.20
N GLU A 135 7.53 -4.57 10.17
CA GLU A 135 7.55 -6.04 10.25
C GLU A 135 6.52 -6.75 9.32
N PRO A 136 6.43 -6.39 8.04
CA PRO A 136 5.31 -6.77 7.17
C PRO A 136 5.24 -8.26 6.85
N THR A 137 6.23 -9.04 7.28
CA THR A 137 6.33 -10.48 6.98
C THR A 137 6.41 -11.38 8.21
N THR A 138 6.38 -10.82 9.42
CA THR A 138 6.62 -11.55 10.68
C THR A 138 5.63 -12.70 10.92
N ALA A 139 4.37 -12.56 10.48
CA ALA A 139 3.34 -13.58 10.66
C ALA A 139 3.20 -14.56 9.48
N LEU A 140 4.15 -14.54 8.53
CA LEU A 140 4.11 -15.35 7.31
C LEU A 140 5.13 -16.47 7.35
N ASP A 141 4.84 -17.56 6.63
CA ASP A 141 5.85 -18.60 6.40
C ASP A 141 6.95 -18.12 5.45
N VAL A 142 8.10 -18.78 5.49
CA VAL A 142 9.32 -18.36 4.75
C VAL A 142 9.08 -18.21 3.24
N THR A 143 8.25 -19.07 2.66
CA THR A 143 7.98 -19.03 1.22
C THR A 143 7.14 -17.81 0.85
N ILE A 144 6.10 -17.53 1.63
CA ILE A 144 5.25 -16.35 1.43
C ILE A 144 6.02 -15.07 1.76
N GLN A 145 6.86 -15.08 2.80
CA GLN A 145 7.75 -13.96 3.12
C GLN A 145 8.62 -13.59 1.90
N ALA A 146 9.32 -14.55 1.29
CA ALA A 146 10.13 -14.30 0.10
C ALA A 146 9.30 -13.69 -1.06
N GLN A 147 8.09 -14.18 -1.29
CA GLN A 147 7.19 -13.65 -2.31
C GLN A 147 6.71 -12.21 -2.02
N ILE A 148 6.51 -11.86 -0.75
CA ILE A 148 6.14 -10.48 -0.37
C ILE A 148 7.34 -9.53 -0.53
N LEU A 149 8.55 -9.97 -0.20
CA LEU A 149 9.76 -9.17 -0.40
C LEU A 149 10.03 -8.91 -1.89
N GLU A 150 9.88 -9.94 -2.73
CA GLU A 150 9.98 -9.81 -4.19
C GLU A 150 8.92 -8.82 -4.72
N LEU A 151 7.67 -8.97 -4.31
CA LEU A 151 6.60 -8.04 -4.67
C LEU A 151 6.94 -6.58 -4.29
N LEU A 152 7.42 -6.33 -3.08
CA LEU A 152 7.77 -4.97 -2.64
C LEU A 152 8.92 -4.37 -3.46
N ARG A 153 9.89 -5.18 -3.90
CA ARG A 153 10.95 -4.76 -4.81
C ARG A 153 10.43 -4.40 -6.20
N ASP A 154 9.55 -5.24 -6.74
CA ASP A 154 8.96 -5.01 -8.05
C ASP A 154 8.16 -3.70 -8.04
N LEU A 155 7.33 -3.51 -7.01
CA LEU A 155 6.57 -2.27 -6.81
C LEU A 155 7.46 -1.05 -6.59
N GLN A 156 8.57 -1.19 -5.86
CA GLN A 156 9.57 -0.13 -5.70
C GLN A 156 10.15 0.30 -7.06
N ALA A 157 10.51 -0.67 -7.89
CA ALA A 157 11.09 -0.41 -9.20
C ALA A 157 10.05 0.18 -10.18
N GLU A 158 8.82 -0.28 -10.15
CA GLU A 158 7.75 0.09 -11.08
C GLU A 158 7.17 1.47 -10.76
N HIS A 159 6.90 1.75 -9.48
CA HIS A 159 6.30 3.00 -9.01
C HIS A 159 7.33 4.04 -8.52
N GLY A 160 8.62 3.70 -8.45
CA GLY A 160 9.65 4.61 -7.92
C GLY A 160 9.52 4.88 -6.42
N LEU A 161 8.94 3.95 -5.66
CA LEU A 161 8.68 4.10 -4.23
C LEU A 161 9.96 4.17 -3.41
N SER A 162 9.97 5.03 -2.40
CA SER A 162 10.96 4.96 -1.32
C SER A 162 10.39 4.11 -0.17
N ILE A 163 11.12 3.08 0.27
CA ILE A 163 10.65 2.16 1.31
C ILE A 163 11.54 2.27 2.56
N ILE A 164 10.93 2.52 3.73
CA ILE A 164 11.53 2.23 5.03
C ILE A 164 11.04 0.86 5.49
N PHE A 165 11.97 -0.05 5.69
CA PHE A 165 11.69 -1.39 6.15
C PHE A 165 12.15 -1.55 7.61
N ILE A 166 11.22 -1.82 8.53
CA ILE A 166 11.50 -2.07 9.94
C ILE A 166 11.41 -3.58 10.15
N THR A 167 12.49 -4.20 10.61
CA THR A 167 12.54 -5.64 10.88
C THR A 167 13.67 -5.97 11.86
N HIS A 168 13.52 -7.09 12.53
CA HIS A 168 14.57 -7.72 13.34
C HIS A 168 15.23 -8.89 12.63
N ASP A 169 14.82 -9.21 11.40
CA ASP A 169 15.37 -10.31 10.60
C ASP A 169 16.52 -9.83 9.72
N MET A 170 17.75 -10.24 10.09
CA MET A 170 18.96 -9.89 9.34
C MET A 170 18.99 -10.49 7.93
N GLY A 171 18.29 -11.61 7.71
CA GLY A 171 18.16 -12.21 6.38
C GLY A 171 17.37 -11.31 5.45
N VAL A 172 16.26 -10.73 5.94
CA VAL A 172 15.45 -9.77 5.21
C VAL A 172 16.24 -8.50 4.89
N ILE A 173 16.99 -7.97 5.87
CA ILE A 173 17.84 -6.78 5.67
C ILE A 173 18.85 -7.02 4.55
N ALA A 174 19.57 -8.14 4.61
CA ALA A 174 20.59 -8.48 3.60
C ALA A 174 20.01 -8.64 2.18
N GLU A 175 18.72 -8.93 2.10
CA GLU A 175 18.04 -9.14 0.84
C GLU A 175 17.49 -7.84 0.22
N ILE A 176 16.94 -6.92 1.02
CA ILE A 176 16.15 -5.78 0.49
C ILE A 176 16.80 -4.40 0.71
N ALA A 177 17.72 -4.24 1.68
CA ALA A 177 18.17 -2.94 2.12
C ALA A 177 19.34 -2.39 1.29
N ASP A 178 19.23 -1.14 0.82
CA ASP A 178 20.34 -0.34 0.26
C ASP A 178 21.16 0.33 1.38
N ARG A 179 20.49 0.67 2.49
CA ARG A 179 21.09 1.32 3.66
C ARG A 179 20.47 0.76 4.94
N VAL A 180 21.29 0.58 5.96
CA VAL A 180 20.84 0.01 7.23
C VAL A 180 21.12 0.98 8.38
N ASN A 181 20.11 1.16 9.24
CA ASN A 181 20.24 1.86 10.51
C ASN A 181 19.94 0.88 11.65
N VAL A 182 20.90 0.62 12.52
CA VAL A 182 20.70 -0.20 13.71
C VAL A 182 20.24 0.69 14.86
N MET A 183 19.09 0.34 15.46
CA MET A 183 18.51 1.09 16.59
C MET A 183 18.63 0.28 17.89
N TYR A 184 19.00 0.96 18.95
CA TYR A 184 19.00 0.43 20.31
C TYR A 184 18.49 1.48 21.29
N ALA A 185 17.54 1.11 22.15
CA ALA A 185 16.93 2.00 23.15
C ALA A 185 16.41 3.35 22.60
N GLY A 186 15.92 3.37 21.34
CA GLY A 186 15.40 4.56 20.68
C GLY A 186 16.44 5.44 19.98
N GLU A 187 17.71 5.04 20.00
CA GLU A 187 18.82 5.76 19.36
C GLU A 187 19.41 4.94 18.21
N ILE A 188 19.87 5.62 17.16
CA ILE A 188 20.64 4.98 16.06
C ILE A 188 22.07 4.81 16.55
N VAL A 189 22.52 3.56 16.67
CA VAL A 189 23.86 3.21 17.18
C VAL A 189 24.83 2.84 16.08
N GLU A 190 24.34 2.46 14.89
CA GLU A 190 25.17 2.09 13.74
C GLU A 190 24.45 2.43 12.44
N GLN A 191 25.22 2.77 11.41
CA GLN A 191 24.75 3.01 10.03
C GLN A 191 25.69 2.32 9.05
N ALA A 192 25.11 1.61 8.08
CA ALA A 192 25.82 0.90 7.04
C ALA A 192 25.16 1.09 5.67
#